data_522866dbbbd0d693b31649cfb3f502d7
#
_entry.id   522866dbbbd0d693b31649cfb3f502d7
#
_cell.length_a   1.000
_cell.length_b   1.000
_cell.length_c   1.000
_cell.angle_alpha   90.00
_cell.angle_beta   90.00
_cell.angle_gamma   90.00
#
_symmetry.space_group_name_H-M   'P 1'
#
loop_
_entity.id
_entity.type
_entity.pdbx_description
1 polymer ?
#
loop_
_entity_poly.entity_id
_entity_poly.type
_entity_poly.pdbx_seq_one_letter_code
_entity_poly.pdbx_strand_id
1 'polypeptide(L)'
;MKKTLLIMAAGLGSRYGGGGIKQVDHMGPNGEILMEYSIYDAMAAGFDKVVFVIKRSMEAAFRAQVGDKIARKVEVHYAFQEYDSLPGGFTPPAGRVKPYGTVHAVLCAREMIHEPFAVINADDYYGKDAFQVMAASLERMAGEERSASMVAYYLRNTVSENGDVTRGVCEKDGSNLLTKVTETYGIKPCADGTIRSFAEDPAGVILPSDALVSMNFWGFTPWLFAQGEEALAAFLRAPGDEMKKEYPLPLLVDTLMHEKDLRVEVLSTAAVWFGVTNPQDKAQVMAELRKLHDAGAYPPALD
;
A
#
# COMPACT_ATOMS: atom_id res chain seq x y z
N MET A 1 7.43 -2.76 -21.76
CA MET A 1 8.16 -1.86 -20.83
C MET A 1 8.25 -2.57 -19.49
N LYS A 2 9.40 -2.54 -18.80
CA LYS A 2 9.50 -3.06 -17.43
C LYS A 2 8.59 -2.29 -16.46
N LYS A 3 7.94 -3.02 -15.56
CA LYS A 3 7.11 -2.46 -14.48
C LYS A 3 7.47 -3.14 -13.17
N THR A 4 7.74 -2.36 -12.14
CA THR A 4 8.11 -2.87 -10.82
C THR A 4 6.94 -2.77 -9.85
N LEU A 5 6.70 -3.84 -9.09
CA LEU A 5 5.85 -3.83 -7.91
C LEU A 5 6.73 -3.69 -6.65
N LEU A 6 6.60 -2.59 -5.93
CA LEU A 6 7.22 -2.40 -4.63
C LEU A 6 6.23 -2.76 -3.53
N ILE A 7 6.61 -3.70 -2.66
CA ILE A 7 5.77 -4.19 -1.57
C ILE A 7 6.38 -3.78 -0.23
N MET A 8 5.66 -2.99 0.55
CA MET A 8 6.08 -2.53 1.87
C MET A 8 5.78 -3.61 2.91
N ALA A 9 6.80 -4.40 3.27
CA ALA A 9 6.69 -5.56 4.15
C ALA A 9 7.48 -5.43 5.47
N ALA A 10 8.13 -4.29 5.74
CA ALA A 10 8.93 -4.09 6.95
C ALA A 10 8.10 -4.09 8.26
N GLY A 11 6.78 -3.87 8.16
CA GLY A 11 5.83 -3.91 9.27
C GLY A 11 5.32 -5.29 9.67
N LEU A 12 5.53 -6.33 8.87
CA LEU A 12 4.97 -7.67 9.08
C LEU A 12 5.37 -8.35 10.41
N GLY A 13 6.44 -7.92 11.08
CA GLY A 13 6.85 -8.46 12.38
C GLY A 13 6.38 -7.66 13.60
N SER A 14 5.85 -6.44 13.43
CA SER A 14 5.58 -5.54 14.55
C SER A 14 4.22 -5.77 15.23
N ARG A 15 3.24 -6.32 14.51
CA ARG A 15 1.89 -6.57 15.03
C ARG A 15 1.81 -7.78 15.97
N TYR A 16 2.81 -8.67 15.96
CA TYR A 16 2.77 -9.97 16.66
C TYR A 16 3.88 -10.15 17.70
N GLY A 17 4.32 -9.09 18.37
CA GLY A 17 5.14 -9.17 19.58
C GLY A 17 6.47 -9.92 19.42
N GLY A 18 7.42 -9.36 18.69
CA GLY A 18 8.85 -9.62 18.86
C GLY A 18 9.36 -11.04 18.64
N GLY A 19 9.20 -11.63 17.46
CA GLY A 19 9.74 -12.97 17.24
C GLY A 19 9.71 -13.50 15.81
N GLY A 20 10.14 -12.69 14.83
CA GLY A 20 10.33 -13.18 13.45
C GLY A 20 9.01 -13.39 12.68
N ILE A 21 9.13 -13.59 11.37
CA ILE A 21 8.06 -13.85 10.40
C ILE A 21 7.25 -15.14 10.73
N LYS A 22 7.32 -15.65 11.93
CA LYS A 22 6.67 -16.91 12.33
C LYS A 22 5.14 -16.93 12.11
N GLN A 23 4.54 -15.80 11.72
CA GLN A 23 3.10 -15.67 11.53
C GLN A 23 2.77 -14.74 10.37
N VAL A 24 3.28 -15.05 9.18
CA VAL A 24 2.60 -14.56 7.98
C VAL A 24 1.26 -15.29 7.95
N ASP A 25 0.17 -14.59 8.19
CA ASP A 25 -1.15 -15.19 8.27
C ASP A 25 -1.53 -15.85 6.95
N HIS A 26 -1.65 -17.17 6.98
CA HIS A 26 -2.19 -17.93 5.87
C HIS A 26 -3.68 -17.65 5.74
N MET A 27 -4.09 -17.13 4.58
CA MET A 27 -5.44 -16.67 4.30
C MET A 27 -6.11 -17.49 3.20
N GLY A 28 -5.34 -17.92 2.22
CA GLY A 28 -5.83 -18.71 1.10
C GLY A 28 -6.12 -20.17 1.46
N PRO A 29 -6.92 -20.87 0.64
CA PRO A 29 -7.36 -22.26 0.90
C PRO A 29 -6.21 -23.27 0.95
N ASN A 30 -5.05 -22.97 0.35
CA ASN A 30 -3.86 -23.84 0.36
C ASN A 30 -2.70 -23.23 1.15
N GLY A 31 -3.00 -22.25 2.00
CA GLY A 31 -2.00 -21.61 2.85
C GLY A 31 -1.30 -20.40 2.22
N GLU A 32 -1.86 -19.85 1.14
CA GLU A 32 -1.36 -18.62 0.54
C GLU A 32 -1.55 -17.43 1.47
N ILE A 33 -0.66 -16.47 1.38
CA ILE A 33 -0.74 -15.18 2.09
C ILE A 33 -1.26 -14.08 1.15
N LEU A 34 -1.81 -12.99 1.71
CA LEU A 34 -2.41 -11.92 0.88
C LEU A 34 -1.45 -11.35 -0.17
N MET A 35 -0.20 -11.17 0.18
CA MET A 35 0.84 -10.67 -0.74
C MET A 35 1.08 -11.60 -1.95
N GLU A 36 0.89 -12.92 -1.83
CA GLU A 36 1.04 -13.85 -2.95
C GLU A 36 -0.05 -13.63 -4.01
N TYR A 37 -1.29 -13.30 -3.60
CA TYR A 37 -2.35 -12.89 -4.53
C TYR A 37 -2.01 -11.60 -5.25
N SER A 38 -1.51 -10.60 -4.53
CA SER A 38 -1.07 -9.33 -5.12
C SER A 38 0.04 -9.54 -6.16
N ILE A 39 1.02 -10.41 -5.88
CA ILE A 39 2.10 -10.72 -6.81
C ILE A 39 1.56 -11.49 -8.03
N TYR A 40 0.68 -12.47 -7.81
CA TYR A 40 0.04 -13.22 -8.87
C TYR A 40 -0.73 -12.30 -9.83
N ASP A 41 -1.56 -11.42 -9.31
CA ASP A 41 -2.34 -10.45 -10.09
C ASP A 41 -1.45 -9.43 -10.81
N ALA A 42 -0.38 -8.97 -10.15
CA ALA A 42 0.60 -8.07 -10.76
C ALA A 42 1.33 -8.73 -11.94
N MET A 43 1.80 -9.98 -11.77
CA MET A 43 2.43 -10.72 -12.86
C MET A 43 1.47 -10.92 -14.05
N ALA A 44 0.21 -11.26 -13.79
CA ALA A 44 -0.83 -11.38 -14.80
C ALA A 44 -1.12 -10.04 -15.51
N ALA A 45 -0.92 -8.90 -14.84
CA ALA A 45 -1.01 -7.55 -15.41
C ALA A 45 0.28 -7.08 -16.10
N GLY A 46 1.32 -7.93 -16.13
CA GLY A 46 2.59 -7.67 -16.83
C GLY A 46 3.63 -6.92 -16.01
N PHE A 47 3.57 -6.99 -14.67
CA PHE A 47 4.70 -6.63 -13.82
C PHE A 47 5.76 -7.74 -13.91
N ASP A 48 7.02 -7.37 -14.06
CA ASP A 48 8.14 -8.28 -14.31
C ASP A 48 9.25 -8.20 -13.27
N LYS A 49 9.09 -7.33 -12.26
CA LYS A 49 10.00 -7.18 -11.12
C LYS A 49 9.22 -6.90 -9.84
N VAL A 50 9.65 -7.51 -8.74
CA VAL A 50 9.16 -7.27 -7.39
C VAL A 50 10.30 -6.79 -6.50
N VAL A 51 10.08 -5.70 -5.78
CA VAL A 51 11.01 -5.21 -4.76
C VAL A 51 10.31 -5.27 -3.40
N PHE A 52 10.83 -6.10 -2.51
CA PHE A 52 10.34 -6.17 -1.13
C PHE A 52 11.10 -5.20 -0.24
N VAL A 53 10.38 -4.33 0.47
CA VAL A 53 10.95 -3.51 1.53
C VAL A 53 10.74 -4.24 2.86
N ILE A 54 11.82 -4.74 3.43
CA ILE A 54 11.82 -5.54 4.68
C ILE A 54 12.82 -4.97 5.68
N LYS A 55 12.85 -5.52 6.90
CA LYS A 55 13.97 -5.31 7.83
C LYS A 55 15.07 -6.34 7.53
N ARG A 56 16.33 -5.96 7.67
CA ARG A 56 17.46 -6.88 7.48
C ARG A 56 17.39 -8.10 8.38
N SER A 57 16.92 -7.91 9.61
CA SER A 57 16.70 -9.02 10.57
C SER A 57 15.68 -10.06 10.11
N MET A 58 14.82 -9.73 9.14
CA MET A 58 13.79 -10.62 8.60
C MET A 58 14.24 -11.34 7.32
N GLU A 59 15.35 -10.94 6.69
CA GLU A 59 15.71 -11.35 5.33
C GLU A 59 15.73 -12.89 5.16
N ALA A 60 16.48 -13.60 5.99
CA ALA A 60 16.65 -15.06 5.84
C ALA A 60 15.31 -15.80 5.96
N ALA A 61 14.48 -15.44 6.93
CA ALA A 61 13.18 -16.07 7.13
C ALA A 61 12.18 -15.67 6.03
N PHE A 62 12.20 -14.41 5.58
CA PHE A 62 11.34 -13.93 4.50
C PHE A 62 11.67 -14.61 3.16
N ARG A 63 12.96 -14.75 2.83
CA ARG A 63 13.40 -15.49 1.62
C ARG A 63 12.90 -16.92 1.67
N ALA A 64 13.13 -17.63 2.75
CA ALA A 64 12.74 -19.04 2.89
C ALA A 64 11.21 -19.26 2.81
N GLN A 65 10.40 -18.34 3.35
CA GLN A 65 8.95 -18.49 3.40
C GLN A 65 8.23 -17.97 2.15
N VAL A 66 8.73 -16.89 1.54
CA VAL A 66 8.05 -16.18 0.46
C VAL A 66 8.99 -15.92 -0.72
N GLY A 67 10.11 -15.27 -0.46
CA GLY A 67 10.95 -14.68 -1.50
C GLY A 67 11.50 -15.69 -2.50
N ASP A 68 12.00 -16.84 -2.04
CA ASP A 68 12.59 -17.87 -2.91
C ASP A 68 11.54 -18.55 -3.80
N LYS A 69 10.30 -18.65 -3.35
CA LYS A 69 9.17 -19.13 -4.18
C LYS A 69 8.87 -18.13 -5.30
N ILE A 70 8.79 -16.86 -4.97
CA ILE A 70 8.48 -15.78 -5.92
C ILE A 70 9.63 -15.56 -6.91
N ALA A 71 10.90 -15.65 -6.47
CA ALA A 71 12.09 -15.47 -7.31
C ALA A 71 12.22 -16.53 -8.44
N ARG A 72 11.48 -17.64 -8.35
CA ARG A 72 11.40 -18.62 -9.44
C ARG A 72 10.52 -18.18 -10.62
N LYS A 73 9.69 -17.14 -10.42
CA LYS A 73 8.66 -16.70 -11.36
C LYS A 73 8.90 -15.30 -11.92
N VAL A 74 9.51 -14.44 -11.13
CA VAL A 74 9.72 -13.02 -11.45
C VAL A 74 11.04 -12.54 -10.84
N GLU A 75 11.62 -11.48 -11.41
CA GLU A 75 12.81 -10.82 -10.85
C GLU A 75 12.50 -10.26 -9.45
N VAL A 76 13.30 -10.61 -8.42
CA VAL A 76 13.08 -10.21 -7.03
C VAL A 76 14.29 -9.50 -6.46
N HIS A 77 14.04 -8.35 -5.81
CA HIS A 77 15.03 -7.59 -5.04
C HIS A 77 14.55 -7.33 -3.62
N TYR A 78 15.48 -7.02 -2.72
CA TYR A 78 15.19 -6.72 -1.31
C TYR A 78 15.82 -5.39 -0.91
N ALA A 79 14.98 -4.43 -0.55
CA ALA A 79 15.39 -3.17 0.06
C ALA A 79 15.23 -3.27 1.58
N PHE A 80 16.10 -2.62 2.32
CA PHE A 80 16.10 -2.73 3.78
C PHE A 80 15.74 -1.41 4.42
N GLN A 81 14.59 -1.39 5.10
CA GLN A 81 14.16 -0.23 5.89
C GLN A 81 14.65 -0.37 7.32
N GLU A 82 15.82 0.18 7.58
CA GLU A 82 16.37 0.29 8.93
C GLU A 82 16.12 1.72 9.47
N TYR A 83 15.94 1.86 10.80
CA TYR A 83 15.60 3.15 11.41
C TYR A 83 16.68 4.24 11.21
N ASP A 84 17.93 3.83 10.90
CA ASP A 84 19.11 4.68 10.67
C ASP A 84 19.51 4.81 9.18
N SER A 85 18.79 4.15 8.26
CA SER A 85 18.99 4.28 6.80
C SER A 85 18.38 5.58 6.28
N LEU A 86 18.94 6.72 6.70
CA LEU A 86 18.37 8.05 6.47
C LEU A 86 19.21 8.89 5.50
N PRO A 87 18.59 9.81 4.72
CA PRO A 87 19.31 10.65 3.79
C PRO A 87 20.15 11.73 4.51
N GLY A 88 21.20 12.21 3.82
CA GLY A 88 21.93 13.43 4.20
C GLY A 88 22.65 13.39 5.53
N GLY A 89 23.09 12.20 6.01
CA GLY A 89 23.82 12.06 7.28
C GLY A 89 22.98 12.38 8.52
N PHE A 90 21.64 12.34 8.40
CA PHE A 90 20.76 12.50 9.56
C PHE A 90 20.96 11.32 10.52
N THR A 91 21.10 11.62 11.81
CA THR A 91 21.24 10.61 12.87
C THR A 91 19.94 10.56 13.68
N PRO A 92 19.30 9.39 13.81
CA PRO A 92 18.10 9.28 14.64
C PRO A 92 18.42 9.52 16.11
N PRO A 93 17.46 10.01 16.91
CA PRO A 93 17.65 10.23 18.33
C PRO A 93 17.92 8.89 19.05
N ALA A 94 18.72 8.98 20.13
CA ALA A 94 19.04 7.79 20.93
C ALA A 94 17.75 7.10 21.45
N GLY A 95 17.69 5.78 21.28
CA GLY A 95 16.54 4.95 21.70
C GLY A 95 15.43 4.83 20.67
N ARG A 96 15.45 5.57 19.54
CA ARG A 96 14.50 5.33 18.46
C ARG A 96 14.84 4.03 17.73
N VAL A 97 13.83 3.16 17.59
CA VAL A 97 13.92 1.89 16.85
C VAL A 97 12.89 1.80 15.72
N LYS A 98 12.01 2.82 15.62
CA LYS A 98 10.92 2.86 14.65
C LYS A 98 11.38 3.58 13.38
N PRO A 99 11.17 3.01 12.17
CA PRO A 99 11.41 3.71 10.91
C PRO A 99 10.53 4.97 10.76
N TYR A 100 10.82 5.79 9.75
CA TYR A 100 10.15 7.08 9.57
C TYR A 100 8.96 7.04 8.59
N GLY A 101 8.22 5.93 8.57
CA GLY A 101 6.98 5.82 7.80
C GLY A 101 7.17 5.31 6.37
N THR A 102 6.11 5.42 5.56
CA THR A 102 6.04 4.78 4.24
C THR A 102 6.86 5.51 3.17
N VAL A 103 7.07 6.82 3.28
CA VAL A 103 8.03 7.54 2.42
C VAL A 103 9.43 6.96 2.58
N HIS A 104 9.87 6.77 3.83
CA HIS A 104 11.17 6.17 4.11
C HIS A 104 11.27 4.75 3.52
N ALA A 105 10.21 3.94 3.64
CA ALA A 105 10.17 2.61 3.05
C ALA A 105 10.39 2.63 1.53
N VAL A 106 9.68 3.50 0.81
CA VAL A 106 9.79 3.64 -0.65
C VAL A 106 11.18 4.09 -1.05
N LEU A 107 11.78 5.06 -0.35
CA LEU A 107 13.11 5.58 -0.66
C LEU A 107 14.23 4.54 -0.45
N CYS A 108 14.05 3.56 0.42
CA CYS A 108 15.02 2.46 0.57
C CYS A 108 15.18 1.61 -0.71
N ALA A 109 14.23 1.66 -1.63
CA ALA A 109 14.26 0.91 -2.89
C ALA A 109 14.83 1.69 -4.09
N ARG A 110 15.21 2.96 -3.94
CA ARG A 110 15.58 3.87 -5.05
C ARG A 110 16.68 3.34 -5.97
N GLU A 111 17.68 2.64 -5.42
CA GLU A 111 18.80 2.07 -6.20
C GLU A 111 18.39 0.84 -7.03
N MET A 112 17.18 0.32 -6.82
CA MET A 112 16.70 -0.91 -7.46
C MET A 112 15.64 -0.64 -8.51
N ILE A 113 15.09 0.59 -8.55
CA ILE A 113 13.93 0.93 -9.39
C ILE A 113 14.27 2.14 -10.26
N HIS A 114 14.34 1.90 -11.58
CA HIS A 114 14.65 2.91 -12.59
C HIS A 114 13.56 3.07 -13.64
N GLU A 115 12.50 2.29 -13.54
CA GLU A 115 11.29 2.28 -14.37
C GLU A 115 10.05 2.72 -13.57
N PRO A 116 8.92 3.02 -14.23
CA PRO A 116 7.65 3.25 -13.53
C PRO A 116 7.30 2.06 -12.63
N PHE A 117 6.77 2.35 -11.44
CA PHE A 117 6.55 1.34 -10.42
C PHE A 117 5.27 1.58 -9.62
N ALA A 118 4.71 0.52 -9.12
CA ALA A 118 3.58 0.55 -8.19
C ALA A 118 4.05 0.28 -6.76
N VAL A 119 3.34 0.85 -5.79
CA VAL A 119 3.58 0.65 -4.34
C VAL A 119 2.32 0.11 -3.69
N ILE A 120 2.46 -0.96 -2.91
CA ILE A 120 1.37 -1.57 -2.13
C ILE A 120 1.83 -1.96 -0.72
N ASN A 121 0.85 -2.18 0.16
CA ASN A 121 1.08 -2.84 1.44
C ASN A 121 1.16 -4.37 1.26
N ALA A 122 1.89 -5.05 2.13
CA ALA A 122 2.07 -6.50 2.08
C ALA A 122 0.89 -7.30 2.67
N ASP A 123 0.07 -6.66 3.48
CA ASP A 123 -1.00 -7.26 4.28
C ASP A 123 -2.41 -6.95 3.75
N ASP A 124 -2.50 -6.45 2.52
CA ASP A 124 -3.75 -6.11 1.84
C ASP A 124 -3.96 -6.96 0.57
N TYR A 125 -5.23 -7.28 0.29
CA TYR A 125 -5.68 -7.82 -0.99
C TYR A 125 -6.31 -6.72 -1.82
N TYR A 126 -5.84 -6.55 -3.05
CA TYR A 126 -6.22 -5.43 -3.93
C TYR A 126 -7.15 -5.84 -5.08
N GLY A 127 -7.11 -7.11 -5.48
CA GLY A 127 -7.91 -7.64 -6.58
C GLY A 127 -7.31 -7.40 -7.96
N LYS A 128 -7.59 -8.31 -8.87
CA LYS A 128 -6.99 -8.42 -10.20
C LYS A 128 -7.17 -7.15 -11.06
N ASP A 129 -8.38 -6.59 -11.08
CA ASP A 129 -8.70 -5.39 -11.88
C ASP A 129 -7.84 -4.19 -11.47
N ALA A 130 -7.55 -4.03 -10.17
CA ALA A 130 -6.72 -2.95 -9.66
C ALA A 130 -5.30 -2.98 -10.24
N PHE A 131 -4.70 -4.16 -10.39
CA PHE A 131 -3.39 -4.31 -11.02
C PHE A 131 -3.42 -4.05 -12.53
N GLN A 132 -4.52 -4.41 -13.21
CA GLN A 132 -4.68 -4.15 -14.63
C GLN A 132 -4.76 -2.65 -14.93
N VAL A 133 -5.60 -1.90 -14.20
CA VAL A 133 -5.71 -0.44 -14.38
C VAL A 133 -4.43 0.28 -14.00
N MET A 134 -3.72 -0.19 -12.96
CA MET A 134 -2.42 0.34 -12.57
C MET A 134 -1.36 0.08 -13.64
N ALA A 135 -1.25 -1.13 -14.16
CA ALA A 135 -0.28 -1.49 -15.20
C ALA A 135 -0.47 -0.63 -16.46
N ALA A 136 -1.72 -0.41 -16.89
CA ALA A 136 -2.04 0.46 -18.02
C ALA A 136 -1.66 1.93 -17.74
N SER A 137 -1.85 2.41 -16.52
CA SER A 137 -1.45 3.77 -16.12
C SER A 137 0.08 3.94 -16.12
N LEU A 138 0.83 2.97 -15.57
CA LEU A 138 2.31 3.01 -15.59
C LEU A 138 2.86 3.06 -17.02
N GLU A 139 2.21 2.39 -17.98
CA GLU A 139 2.59 2.46 -19.39
C GLU A 139 2.38 3.85 -19.98
N ARG A 140 1.29 4.53 -19.63
CA ARG A 140 1.04 5.91 -20.07
C ARG A 140 2.00 6.92 -19.44
N MET A 141 2.40 6.69 -18.18
CA MET A 141 3.35 7.56 -17.47
C MET A 141 4.81 7.41 -17.95
N ALA A 142 5.10 6.43 -18.80
CA ALA A 142 6.46 6.22 -19.27
C ALA A 142 6.99 7.43 -20.02
N GLY A 143 8.11 7.98 -19.52
CA GLY A 143 8.72 9.20 -20.07
C GLY A 143 8.16 10.52 -19.52
N GLU A 144 7.15 10.47 -18.65
CA GLU A 144 6.67 11.63 -17.90
C GLU A 144 7.35 11.71 -16.52
N GLU A 145 7.73 12.92 -16.10
CA GLU A 145 8.35 13.10 -14.78
C GLU A 145 7.30 13.30 -13.68
N ARG A 146 6.53 14.37 -13.75
CA ARG A 146 5.60 14.82 -12.70
C ARG A 146 4.25 14.13 -12.81
N SER A 147 4.26 12.81 -12.96
CA SER A 147 3.07 12.00 -13.13
C SER A 147 3.04 10.86 -12.09
N ALA A 148 1.88 10.69 -11.49
CA ALA A 148 1.58 9.61 -10.57
C ALA A 148 0.15 9.12 -10.81
N SER A 149 -0.18 7.97 -10.24
CA SER A 149 -1.54 7.45 -10.23
C SER A 149 -1.87 6.79 -8.89
N MET A 150 -3.16 6.68 -8.60
CA MET A 150 -3.65 6.03 -7.41
C MET A 150 -4.87 5.19 -7.78
N VAL A 151 -4.89 3.92 -7.38
CA VAL A 151 -6.10 3.10 -7.45
C VAL A 151 -7.03 3.49 -6.30
N ALA A 152 -8.22 3.96 -6.66
CA ALA A 152 -9.27 4.32 -5.72
C ALA A 152 -10.39 3.30 -5.75
N TYR A 153 -10.81 2.86 -4.57
CA TYR A 153 -11.88 1.91 -4.36
C TYR A 153 -13.16 2.62 -3.96
N TYR A 154 -14.30 2.02 -4.27
CA TYR A 154 -15.57 2.51 -3.71
C TYR A 154 -15.63 2.23 -2.22
N LEU A 155 -16.04 3.21 -1.42
CA LEU A 155 -16.09 3.12 0.04
C LEU A 155 -16.84 1.86 0.51
N ARG A 156 -17.98 1.52 -0.13
CA ARG A 156 -18.76 0.31 0.17
C ARG A 156 -17.97 -1.00 0.04
N ASN A 157 -16.89 -1.01 -0.74
CA ASN A 157 -16.04 -2.17 -0.97
C ASN A 157 -14.83 -2.25 0.00
N THR A 158 -14.77 -1.35 1.00
CA THR A 158 -13.63 -1.23 1.91
C THR A 158 -14.00 -1.13 3.39
N VAL A 159 -15.29 -1.16 3.72
CA VAL A 159 -15.78 -1.12 5.11
C VAL A 159 -15.77 -2.51 5.74
N SER A 160 -15.68 -2.58 7.07
CA SER A 160 -15.81 -3.81 7.84
C SER A 160 -17.11 -3.81 8.63
N GLU A 161 -17.74 -4.98 8.76
CA GLU A 161 -18.88 -5.19 9.65
C GLU A 161 -18.43 -5.43 11.11
N ASN A 162 -17.14 -5.70 11.32
CA ASN A 162 -16.58 -6.08 12.62
C ASN A 162 -16.01 -4.89 13.42
N GLY A 163 -16.07 -3.68 12.86
CA GLY A 163 -15.56 -2.48 13.53
C GLY A 163 -15.51 -1.28 12.60
N ASP A 164 -15.11 -0.15 13.16
CA ASP A 164 -14.86 1.04 12.38
C ASP A 164 -13.52 0.98 11.64
N VAL A 165 -13.46 1.71 10.54
CA VAL A 165 -12.26 1.82 9.71
C VAL A 165 -11.89 3.29 9.48
N THR A 166 -10.63 3.52 9.12
CA THR A 166 -10.13 4.83 8.67
C THR A 166 -9.82 4.76 7.19
N ARG A 167 -10.25 5.77 6.40
CA ARG A 167 -10.02 5.83 4.96
C ARG A 167 -9.64 7.23 4.50
N GLY A 168 -8.72 7.32 3.55
CA GLY A 168 -8.45 8.54 2.82
C GLY A 168 -9.53 8.77 1.75
N VAL A 169 -10.55 9.57 2.04
CA VAL A 169 -11.60 9.91 1.08
C VAL A 169 -11.03 10.88 0.04
N CYS A 170 -11.18 10.53 -1.24
CA CYS A 170 -10.56 11.21 -2.37
C CYS A 170 -11.55 12.08 -3.11
N GLU A 171 -11.13 13.29 -3.44
CA GLU A 171 -11.80 14.19 -4.36
C GLU A 171 -10.99 14.28 -5.65
N LYS A 172 -11.67 14.33 -6.80
CA LYS A 172 -11.03 14.47 -8.12
C LYS A 172 -11.75 15.50 -8.97
N ASP A 173 -11.02 16.09 -9.92
CA ASP A 173 -11.58 17.00 -10.91
C ASP A 173 -12.24 16.27 -12.09
N GLY A 174 -12.76 17.06 -13.05
CA GLY A 174 -13.40 16.55 -14.28
C GLY A 174 -12.46 15.79 -15.22
N SER A 175 -11.14 15.90 -15.02
CA SER A 175 -10.09 15.20 -15.77
C SER A 175 -9.61 13.93 -15.06
N ASN A 176 -10.27 13.51 -13.97
CA ASN A 176 -9.86 12.44 -13.07
C ASN A 176 -8.52 12.69 -12.34
N LEU A 177 -8.09 13.92 -12.21
CA LEU A 177 -6.92 14.23 -11.39
C LEU A 177 -7.33 14.41 -9.92
N LEU A 178 -6.56 13.81 -9.03
CA LEU A 178 -6.72 13.93 -7.58
C LEU A 178 -6.57 15.42 -7.19
N THR A 179 -7.51 15.93 -6.43
CA THR A 179 -7.48 17.30 -5.91
C THR A 179 -7.28 17.34 -4.40
N LYS A 180 -7.76 16.28 -3.71
CA LYS A 180 -7.65 16.20 -2.24
C LYS A 180 -7.81 14.77 -1.75
N VAL A 181 -7.11 14.45 -0.66
CA VAL A 181 -7.37 13.26 0.17
C VAL A 181 -7.67 13.72 1.59
N THR A 182 -8.84 13.33 2.10
CA THR A 182 -9.24 13.64 3.48
C THR A 182 -9.23 12.37 4.31
N GLU A 183 -8.33 12.30 5.29
CA GLU A 183 -8.30 11.19 6.25
C GLU A 183 -9.56 11.23 7.09
N THR A 184 -10.40 10.21 6.97
CA THR A 184 -11.72 10.13 7.63
C THR A 184 -11.74 8.92 8.55
N TYR A 185 -12.02 9.17 9.81
CA TYR A 185 -11.95 8.19 10.90
C TYR A 185 -13.35 7.69 11.29
N GLY A 186 -13.40 6.57 12.02
CA GLY A 186 -14.62 6.06 12.61
C GLY A 186 -15.70 5.70 11.59
N ILE A 187 -15.32 5.23 10.41
CA ILE A 187 -16.26 4.87 9.34
C ILE A 187 -16.79 3.46 9.57
N LYS A 188 -18.11 3.29 9.54
CA LYS A 188 -18.74 1.97 9.60
C LYS A 188 -20.07 1.93 8.86
N PRO A 189 -20.50 0.74 8.40
CA PRO A 189 -21.85 0.52 7.88
C PRO A 189 -22.87 0.59 9.03
N CYS A 190 -24.06 1.09 8.73
CA CYS A 190 -25.16 1.21 9.66
C CYS A 190 -26.33 0.30 9.28
N ALA A 191 -27.18 -0.05 10.24
CA ALA A 191 -28.34 -0.94 10.03
C ALA A 191 -29.35 -0.39 9.02
N ASP A 192 -29.37 0.92 8.80
CA ASP A 192 -30.22 1.60 7.80
C ASP A 192 -29.64 1.54 6.36
N GLY A 193 -28.52 0.82 6.16
CA GLY A 193 -27.83 0.69 4.89
C GLY A 193 -26.93 1.87 4.52
N THR A 194 -26.84 2.90 5.37
CA THR A 194 -25.90 4.01 5.17
C THR A 194 -24.50 3.67 5.67
N ILE A 195 -23.48 4.37 5.15
CA ILE A 195 -22.12 4.37 5.69
C ILE A 195 -21.90 5.71 6.36
N ARG A 196 -21.42 5.72 7.60
CA ARG A 196 -21.21 6.96 8.37
C ARG A 196 -19.85 7.01 9.02
N SER A 197 -19.32 8.23 9.17
CA SER A 197 -18.18 8.55 10.03
C SER A 197 -18.69 9.07 11.38
N PHE A 198 -18.18 8.54 12.47
CA PHE A 198 -18.53 8.89 13.85
C PHE A 198 -17.40 9.61 14.60
N ALA A 199 -16.37 10.04 13.88
CA ALA A 199 -15.21 10.68 14.51
C ALA A 199 -15.52 12.06 15.11
N GLU A 200 -16.36 12.85 14.44
CA GLU A 200 -16.64 14.25 14.83
C GLU A 200 -18.07 14.42 15.35
N ASP A 201 -19.02 13.62 14.91
CA ASP A 201 -20.41 13.70 15.29
C ASP A 201 -20.92 12.33 15.78
N PRO A 202 -21.40 12.21 17.04
CA PRO A 202 -22.00 10.97 17.55
C PRO A 202 -23.23 10.48 16.77
N ALA A 203 -23.94 11.35 16.05
CA ALA A 203 -25.03 10.96 15.13
C ALA A 203 -24.51 10.35 13.82
N GLY A 204 -23.24 10.58 13.53
CA GLY A 204 -22.56 10.10 12.34
C GLY A 204 -22.86 10.91 11.08
N VAL A 205 -21.81 11.37 10.42
CA VAL A 205 -21.88 12.05 9.11
C VAL A 205 -22.02 10.99 8.02
N ILE A 206 -23.09 11.06 7.21
CA ILE A 206 -23.33 10.14 6.10
C ILE A 206 -22.27 10.37 5.01
N LEU A 207 -21.62 9.29 4.58
CA LEU A 207 -20.70 9.27 3.46
C LEU A 207 -21.37 8.56 2.27
N PRO A 208 -21.21 9.06 1.03
CA PRO A 208 -21.68 8.35 -0.15
C PRO A 208 -21.02 6.96 -0.24
N SER A 209 -21.82 5.94 -0.49
CA SER A 209 -21.32 4.55 -0.59
C SER A 209 -20.40 4.34 -1.79
N ASP A 210 -20.51 5.20 -2.80
CA ASP A 210 -19.67 5.27 -4.01
C ASP A 210 -18.55 6.31 -3.93
N ALA A 211 -18.36 6.95 -2.76
CA ALA A 211 -17.18 7.78 -2.52
C ALA A 211 -15.90 6.98 -2.83
N LEU A 212 -14.94 7.63 -3.45
CA LEU A 212 -13.64 7.03 -3.76
C LEU A 212 -12.71 7.14 -2.56
N VAL A 213 -12.03 6.04 -2.22
CA VAL A 213 -11.09 6.01 -1.10
C VAL A 213 -9.74 5.40 -1.52
N SER A 214 -8.68 5.94 -0.97
CA SER A 214 -7.33 5.39 -1.11
C SER A 214 -7.12 4.21 -0.18
N MET A 215 -6.58 3.12 -0.73
CA MET A 215 -6.11 1.96 0.01
C MET A 215 -4.59 1.78 -0.12
N ASN A 216 -3.88 2.90 -0.31
CA ASN A 216 -2.43 2.96 -0.42
C ASN A 216 -1.84 2.17 -1.60
N PHE A 217 -2.58 2.10 -2.71
CA PHE A 217 -2.09 1.55 -3.98
C PHE A 217 -1.75 2.70 -4.93
N TRP A 218 -0.46 2.99 -5.05
CA TRP A 218 0.07 4.12 -5.81
C TRP A 218 0.92 3.68 -6.99
N GLY A 219 0.94 4.47 -8.06
CA GLY A 219 1.85 4.35 -9.18
C GLY A 219 2.71 5.60 -9.34
N PHE A 220 4.01 5.43 -9.58
CA PHE A 220 4.96 6.52 -9.66
C PHE A 220 5.96 6.32 -10.80
N THR A 221 6.56 7.41 -11.24
CA THR A 221 7.81 7.41 -12.00
C THR A 221 9.01 7.53 -11.05
N PRO A 222 10.22 7.16 -11.47
CA PRO A 222 11.44 7.31 -10.66
C PRO A 222 11.73 8.75 -10.19
N TRP A 223 11.11 9.75 -10.80
CA TRP A 223 11.17 11.15 -10.37
C TRP A 223 10.80 11.31 -8.89
N LEU A 224 9.90 10.46 -8.37
CA LEU A 224 9.50 10.48 -6.96
C LEU A 224 10.68 10.35 -6.00
N PHE A 225 11.72 9.57 -6.35
CA PHE A 225 12.83 9.31 -5.42
C PHE A 225 13.61 10.57 -5.06
N ALA A 226 13.97 11.40 -6.05
CA ALA A 226 14.69 12.65 -5.80
C ALA A 226 13.84 13.63 -4.98
N GLN A 227 12.55 13.76 -5.30
CA GLN A 227 11.64 14.64 -4.57
C GLN A 227 11.36 14.11 -3.15
N GLY A 228 11.20 12.81 -3.00
CA GLY A 228 10.99 12.16 -1.71
C GLY A 228 12.19 12.30 -0.78
N GLU A 229 13.42 12.22 -1.28
CA GLU A 229 14.64 12.46 -0.47
C GLU A 229 14.70 13.90 0.05
N GLU A 230 14.43 14.89 -0.80
CA GLU A 230 14.35 16.31 -0.41
C GLU A 230 13.27 16.52 0.67
N ALA A 231 12.07 16.00 0.42
CA ALA A 231 10.94 16.13 1.33
C ALA A 231 11.17 15.39 2.66
N LEU A 232 11.72 14.17 2.64
CA LEU A 232 12.07 13.44 3.87
C LEU A 232 13.13 14.19 4.68
N ALA A 233 14.14 14.75 4.05
CA ALA A 233 15.15 15.54 4.74
C ALA A 233 14.56 16.80 5.39
N ALA A 234 13.60 17.48 4.75
CA ALA A 234 12.86 18.58 5.33
C ALA A 234 11.99 18.14 6.52
N PHE A 235 11.24 17.05 6.36
CA PHE A 235 10.41 16.45 7.42
C PHE A 235 11.23 16.05 8.65
N LEU A 236 12.41 15.47 8.46
CA LEU A 236 13.29 15.07 9.56
C LEU A 236 13.77 16.27 10.38
N ARG A 237 13.99 17.44 9.76
CA ARG A 237 14.41 18.68 10.41
C ARG A 237 13.25 19.44 11.04
N ALA A 238 12.01 19.19 10.61
CA ALA A 238 10.84 19.89 11.14
C ALA A 238 10.58 19.52 12.62
N PRO A 239 10.06 20.45 13.44
CA PRO A 239 9.66 20.16 14.82
C PRO A 239 8.65 19.01 14.90
N GLY A 240 8.72 18.22 15.97
CA GLY A 240 7.78 17.12 16.21
C GLY A 240 8.28 16.15 17.26
N ASP A 241 7.50 15.12 17.55
CA ASP A 241 7.93 14.03 18.44
C ASP A 241 8.96 13.17 17.72
N GLU A 242 10.22 13.43 17.99
CA GLU A 242 11.36 12.77 17.36
C GLU A 242 11.35 11.25 17.55
N MET A 243 10.67 10.72 18.57
CA MET A 243 10.57 9.30 18.85
C MET A 243 9.43 8.61 18.07
N LYS A 244 8.42 9.37 17.61
CA LYS A 244 7.18 8.81 17.04
C LYS A 244 6.88 9.29 15.63
N LYS A 245 7.40 10.46 15.19
CA LYS A 245 7.04 11.05 13.90
C LYS A 245 7.28 10.06 12.74
N GLU A 246 6.31 9.98 11.85
CA GLU A 246 6.34 9.19 10.64
C GLU A 246 5.90 10.04 9.46
N TYR A 247 6.50 9.82 8.29
CA TYR A 247 6.13 10.51 7.06
C TYR A 247 5.36 9.54 6.15
N PRO A 248 4.02 9.61 6.16
CA PRO A 248 3.19 8.75 5.31
C PRO A 248 3.25 9.17 3.84
N LEU A 249 3.17 8.19 2.93
CA LEU A 249 3.24 8.43 1.49
C LEU A 249 2.14 9.38 0.96
N PRO A 250 0.88 9.32 1.43
CA PRO A 250 -0.14 10.29 1.04
C PRO A 250 0.22 11.74 1.36
N LEU A 251 0.91 11.99 2.48
CA LEU A 251 1.35 13.35 2.82
C LEU A 251 2.45 13.86 1.88
N LEU A 252 3.38 12.99 1.46
CA LEU A 252 4.36 13.34 0.44
C LEU A 252 3.66 13.68 -0.89
N VAL A 253 2.70 12.85 -1.31
CA VAL A 253 1.94 13.08 -2.54
C VAL A 253 1.23 14.43 -2.48
N ASP A 254 0.53 14.75 -1.39
CA ASP A 254 -0.14 16.03 -1.20
C ASP A 254 0.85 17.20 -1.29
N THR A 255 2.00 17.12 -0.62
CA THR A 255 3.06 18.13 -0.72
C THR A 255 3.53 18.32 -2.16
N LEU A 256 3.81 17.23 -2.88
CA LEU A 256 4.30 17.31 -4.27
C LEU A 256 3.24 17.84 -5.25
N MET A 257 1.95 17.57 -5.02
CA MET A 257 0.86 18.13 -5.80
C MET A 257 0.84 19.65 -5.68
N HIS A 258 1.00 20.19 -4.47
CA HIS A 258 0.92 21.63 -4.21
C HIS A 258 2.21 22.39 -4.52
N GLU A 259 3.38 21.79 -4.29
CA GLU A 259 4.67 22.48 -4.38
C GLU A 259 5.44 22.18 -5.67
N LYS A 260 5.18 21.08 -6.35
CA LYS A 260 5.95 20.59 -7.49
C LYS A 260 5.09 20.25 -8.70
N ASP A 261 3.80 20.61 -8.70
CA ASP A 261 2.83 20.34 -9.78
C ASP A 261 2.72 18.84 -10.14
N LEU A 262 2.85 17.94 -9.17
CA LEU A 262 2.63 16.52 -9.39
C LEU A 262 1.16 16.29 -9.78
N ARG A 263 0.95 15.67 -10.93
CA ARG A 263 -0.39 15.25 -11.37
C ARG A 263 -0.64 13.80 -10.98
N VAL A 264 -1.71 13.54 -10.25
CA VAL A 264 -2.08 12.21 -9.79
C VAL A 264 -3.38 11.78 -10.46
N GLU A 265 -3.33 10.82 -11.37
CA GLU A 265 -4.53 10.23 -11.99
C GLU A 265 -5.23 9.30 -10.99
N VAL A 266 -6.53 9.49 -10.78
CA VAL A 266 -7.37 8.61 -9.96
C VAL A 266 -7.92 7.49 -10.84
N LEU A 267 -7.46 6.27 -10.61
CA LEU A 267 -7.86 5.05 -11.30
C LEU A 267 -8.96 4.36 -10.49
N SER A 268 -10.20 4.38 -10.98
CA SER A 268 -11.30 3.69 -10.32
C SER A 268 -11.26 2.19 -10.62
N THR A 269 -11.51 1.36 -9.61
CA THR A 269 -11.67 -0.09 -9.75
C THR A 269 -12.99 -0.56 -9.13
N ALA A 270 -13.58 -1.60 -9.72
CA ALA A 270 -14.72 -2.32 -9.15
C ALA A 270 -14.30 -3.44 -8.20
N ALA A 271 -12.99 -3.70 -8.06
CA ALA A 271 -12.46 -4.72 -7.18
C ALA A 271 -12.88 -4.48 -5.72
N VAL A 272 -12.98 -5.57 -4.97
CA VAL A 272 -13.17 -5.52 -3.52
C VAL A 272 -11.79 -5.57 -2.88
N TRP A 273 -11.55 -4.67 -1.94
CA TRP A 273 -10.36 -4.66 -1.13
C TRP A 273 -10.61 -5.46 0.16
N PHE A 274 -9.64 -6.27 0.56
CA PHE A 274 -9.63 -6.95 1.85
C PHE A 274 -8.36 -6.61 2.61
N GLY A 275 -8.50 -6.39 3.93
CA GLY A 275 -7.39 -6.28 4.85
C GLY A 275 -7.83 -6.76 6.23
N VAL A 276 -6.91 -7.22 7.05
CA VAL A 276 -7.19 -7.58 8.44
C VAL A 276 -6.97 -6.35 9.32
N THR A 277 -8.01 -5.51 9.41
CA THR A 277 -7.99 -4.35 10.30
C THR A 277 -8.30 -4.78 11.73
N ASN A 278 -9.29 -5.66 11.89
CA ASN A 278 -9.67 -6.27 13.16
C ASN A 278 -9.39 -7.77 13.13
N PRO A 279 -9.02 -8.42 14.25
CA PRO A 279 -8.76 -9.86 14.28
C PRO A 279 -9.93 -10.72 13.76
N GLN A 280 -11.15 -10.24 13.91
CA GLN A 280 -12.38 -10.91 13.44
C GLN A 280 -12.51 -10.91 11.91
N ASP A 281 -11.88 -9.95 11.21
CA ASP A 281 -11.91 -9.86 9.75
C ASP A 281 -11.23 -11.08 9.09
N LYS A 282 -10.31 -11.75 9.78
CA LYS A 282 -9.55 -12.89 9.25
C LYS A 282 -10.46 -13.99 8.67
N ALA A 283 -11.48 -14.41 9.42
CA ALA A 283 -12.39 -15.46 8.97
C ALA A 283 -13.17 -15.04 7.70
N GLN A 284 -13.57 -13.77 7.63
CA GLN A 284 -14.26 -13.20 6.48
C GLN A 284 -13.33 -13.15 5.25
N VAL A 285 -12.10 -12.66 5.43
CA VAL A 285 -11.10 -12.62 4.34
C VAL A 285 -10.83 -14.02 3.78
N MET A 286 -10.64 -15.02 4.65
CA MET A 286 -10.46 -16.42 4.22
C MET A 286 -11.66 -16.96 3.45
N ALA A 287 -12.88 -16.61 3.86
CA ALA A 287 -14.11 -17.02 3.16
C ALA A 287 -14.22 -16.36 1.77
N GLU A 288 -13.89 -15.07 1.67
CA GLU A 288 -13.92 -14.37 0.37
C GLU A 288 -12.85 -14.90 -0.59
N LEU A 289 -11.62 -15.16 -0.12
CA LEU A 289 -10.58 -15.78 -0.94
C LEU A 289 -11.00 -17.18 -1.43
N ARG A 290 -11.63 -17.98 -0.57
CA ARG A 290 -12.17 -19.29 -0.98
C ARG A 290 -13.23 -19.15 -2.08
N LYS A 291 -14.16 -18.19 -1.95
CA LYS A 291 -15.16 -17.92 -3.01
C LYS A 291 -14.49 -17.57 -4.35
N LEU A 292 -13.40 -16.80 -4.32
CA LEU A 292 -12.66 -16.44 -5.53
C LEU A 292 -12.02 -17.69 -6.20
N HIS A 293 -11.46 -18.61 -5.41
CA HIS A 293 -10.96 -19.89 -5.93
C HIS A 293 -12.10 -20.75 -6.48
N ASP A 294 -13.21 -20.88 -5.75
CA ASP A 294 -14.37 -21.67 -6.18
C ASP A 294 -15.01 -21.11 -7.45
N ALA A 295 -14.96 -19.80 -7.65
CA ALA A 295 -15.40 -19.12 -8.87
C ALA A 295 -14.39 -19.21 -10.04
N GLY A 296 -13.22 -19.83 -9.84
CA GLY A 296 -12.18 -19.94 -10.87
C GLY A 296 -11.41 -18.63 -11.14
N ALA A 297 -11.51 -17.63 -10.28
CA ALA A 297 -10.74 -16.38 -10.39
C ALA A 297 -9.25 -16.63 -10.16
N TYR A 298 -8.92 -17.61 -9.31
CA TYR A 298 -7.57 -18.09 -9.06
C TYR A 298 -7.46 -19.61 -9.32
N PRO A 299 -6.27 -20.12 -9.74
CA PRO A 299 -6.03 -21.54 -9.84
C PRO A 299 -6.07 -22.22 -8.44
N PRO A 300 -6.14 -23.56 -8.40
CA PRO A 300 -6.10 -24.28 -7.12
C PRO A 300 -4.91 -23.90 -6.23
N ALA A 301 -3.75 -23.62 -6.82
CA ALA A 301 -2.59 -23.06 -6.14
C ALA A 301 -2.00 -21.92 -6.96
N LEU A 302 -1.49 -20.87 -6.29
CA LEU A 302 -0.84 -19.73 -6.94
C LEU A 302 0.62 -20.07 -7.34
N ASP A 303 0.82 -21.25 -7.95
CA ASP A 303 2.16 -21.73 -8.33
C ASP A 303 2.64 -21.21 -9.69
#